data_38ec7b6eb4ef368a3b66c1595c04f0e9
#
_entry.id   38ec7b6eb4ef368a3b66c1595c04f0e9
#
_cell.length_a   1.000
_cell.length_b   1.000
_cell.length_c   1.000
_cell.angle_alpha   90.00
_cell.angle_beta   90.00
_cell.angle_gamma   90.00
#
_symmetry.space_group_name_H-M   'P 1'
#
loop_
_entity.id
_entity.type
_entity.pdbx_description
1 polymer ?
#
loop_
_entity_poly.entity_id
_entity_poly.type
_entity_poly.pdbx_seq_one_letter_code
_entity_poly.pdbx_strand_id
1 'polypeptide(L)'
;QTMINSKMTEILQQLANGEISVEQATAELSLTTPTNDLEFATLDHQRSNRIGFPEVVYGLSKTPKQTAEIAERIYAREGVVLVTKSSREASKLLRRTVPEAIWEDEAQAIWADKRKKKHLIPGIAVVAAGTSDLPIAKEAVLTATLMGCDVNLITDVGVAGLHRLSSRMNELNHAKVIIVV
;
A
#
# COMPACT_ATOMS: atom_id res chain seq x y z
N GLN A 1 -17.04 -23.70 -3.76
CA GLN A 1 -15.66 -24.23 -3.77
C GLN A 1 -15.44 -25.28 -4.85
N THR A 2 -16.38 -26.17 -5.13
CA THR A 2 -16.24 -27.28 -6.10
C THR A 2 -16.19 -26.82 -7.56
N MET A 3 -16.97 -25.80 -7.96
CA MET A 3 -17.02 -25.30 -9.35
C MET A 3 -15.76 -24.52 -9.76
N ILE A 4 -15.12 -23.79 -8.84
CA ILE A 4 -13.92 -23.00 -9.09
C ILE A 4 -12.71 -23.92 -9.32
N ASN A 5 -12.58 -24.99 -8.55
CA ASN A 5 -11.56 -26.01 -8.75
C ASN A 5 -11.70 -26.72 -10.11
N SER A 6 -12.92 -26.95 -10.58
CA SER A 6 -13.21 -27.57 -11.87
C SER A 6 -12.70 -26.69 -13.03
N LYS A 7 -13.02 -25.40 -13.03
CA LYS A 7 -12.61 -24.46 -14.09
C LYS A 7 -11.09 -24.20 -14.10
N MET A 8 -10.48 -24.12 -12.92
CA MET A 8 -9.02 -24.00 -12.80
C MET A 8 -8.31 -25.25 -13.36
N THR A 9 -8.84 -26.44 -13.05
CA THR A 9 -8.31 -27.71 -13.58
C THR A 9 -8.45 -27.77 -15.09
N GLU A 10 -9.57 -27.31 -15.64
CA GLU A 10 -9.81 -27.25 -17.09
C GLU A 10 -8.80 -26.34 -17.80
N ILE A 11 -8.56 -25.12 -17.30
CA ILE A 11 -7.56 -24.18 -17.85
C ILE A 11 -6.14 -24.79 -17.82
N LEU A 12 -5.79 -25.42 -16.70
CA LEU A 12 -4.47 -26.09 -16.58
C LEU A 12 -4.33 -27.28 -17.53
N GLN A 13 -5.43 -27.99 -17.78
CA GLN A 13 -5.45 -29.11 -18.73
C GLN A 13 -5.31 -28.64 -20.19
N GLN A 14 -6.01 -27.55 -20.57
CA GLN A 14 -5.87 -26.89 -21.86
C GLN A 14 -4.43 -26.40 -22.11
N LEU A 15 -3.81 -25.81 -21.07
CA LEU A 15 -2.41 -25.39 -21.11
C LEU A 15 -1.48 -26.60 -21.31
N ALA A 16 -1.69 -27.69 -20.56
CA ALA A 16 -0.89 -28.90 -20.67
C ALA A 16 -1.02 -29.59 -22.03
N ASN A 17 -2.20 -29.51 -22.64
CA ASN A 17 -2.48 -30.03 -23.99
C ASN A 17 -1.95 -29.12 -25.13
N GLY A 18 -1.44 -27.91 -24.80
CA GLY A 18 -1.00 -26.92 -25.77
C GLY A 18 -2.14 -26.22 -26.53
N GLU A 19 -3.37 -26.31 -26.01
CA GLU A 19 -4.57 -25.69 -26.62
C GLU A 19 -4.62 -24.18 -26.38
N ILE A 20 -4.00 -23.72 -25.30
CA ILE A 20 -3.88 -22.27 -24.93
C ILE A 20 -2.43 -21.95 -24.55
N SER A 21 -2.02 -20.71 -24.74
CA SER A 21 -0.70 -20.22 -24.32
C SER A 21 -0.61 -19.97 -22.81
N VAL A 22 0.61 -19.84 -22.28
CA VAL A 22 0.83 -19.48 -20.87
C VAL A 22 0.19 -18.14 -20.54
N GLU A 23 0.26 -17.16 -21.47
CA GLU A 23 -0.34 -15.84 -21.30
C GLU A 23 -1.87 -15.94 -21.24
N GLN A 24 -2.48 -16.74 -22.09
CA GLN A 24 -3.93 -16.98 -22.10
C GLN A 24 -4.39 -17.69 -20.83
N ALA A 25 -3.68 -18.76 -20.43
CA ALA A 25 -3.98 -19.46 -19.17
C ALA A 25 -3.88 -18.53 -17.96
N THR A 26 -2.86 -17.67 -17.91
CA THR A 26 -2.66 -16.70 -16.83
C THR A 26 -3.81 -15.68 -16.80
N ALA A 27 -4.23 -15.17 -17.95
CA ALA A 27 -5.35 -14.23 -18.04
C ALA A 27 -6.67 -14.88 -17.55
N GLU A 28 -6.96 -16.11 -17.99
CA GLU A 28 -8.18 -16.82 -17.60
C GLU A 28 -8.20 -17.21 -16.11
N LEU A 29 -7.06 -17.69 -15.58
CA LEU A 29 -6.92 -17.98 -14.15
C LEU A 29 -7.11 -16.71 -13.29
N SER A 30 -6.65 -15.56 -13.78
CA SER A 30 -6.84 -14.29 -13.12
C SER A 30 -8.31 -13.89 -13.00
N LEU A 31 -9.14 -14.24 -13.99
CA LEU A 31 -10.58 -13.97 -13.98
C LEU A 31 -11.38 -14.95 -13.11
N THR A 32 -10.82 -16.13 -12.81
CA THR A 32 -11.51 -17.18 -12.04
C THR A 32 -11.17 -17.15 -10.54
N THR A 33 -10.26 -16.29 -10.11
CA THR A 33 -9.93 -16.17 -8.68
C THR A 33 -11.11 -15.55 -7.94
N PRO A 34 -11.67 -16.21 -6.90
CA PRO A 34 -12.77 -15.66 -6.15
C PRO A 34 -12.39 -14.32 -5.54
N THR A 35 -13.21 -13.30 -5.76
CA THR A 35 -13.20 -12.11 -4.92
C THR A 35 -13.60 -12.57 -3.52
N ASN A 36 -12.70 -12.43 -2.55
CA ASN A 36 -13.05 -12.64 -1.15
C ASN A 36 -13.83 -11.40 -0.67
N ASP A 37 -15.06 -11.27 -1.18
CA ASP A 37 -15.91 -10.15 -0.87
C ASP A 37 -16.30 -10.19 0.62
N LEU A 38 -16.06 -9.08 1.29
CA LEU A 38 -16.73 -8.75 2.53
C LEU A 38 -18.16 -8.32 2.18
N GLU A 39 -19.15 -8.53 3.07
CA GLU A 39 -20.53 -8.04 2.86
C GLU A 39 -20.58 -6.54 2.47
N PHE A 40 -19.55 -5.78 2.83
CA PHE A 40 -19.46 -4.33 2.67
C PHE A 40 -18.28 -3.85 1.80
N ALA A 41 -17.43 -4.74 1.27
CA ALA A 41 -16.29 -4.35 0.44
C ALA A 41 -15.81 -5.47 -0.48
N THR A 42 -15.58 -5.14 -1.75
CA THR A 42 -14.91 -5.99 -2.74
C THR A 42 -13.45 -5.58 -2.81
N LEU A 43 -12.52 -6.51 -2.58
CA LEU A 43 -11.09 -6.25 -2.58
C LEU A 43 -10.48 -6.52 -3.96
N ASP A 44 -9.73 -5.56 -4.51
CA ASP A 44 -8.97 -5.71 -5.76
C ASP A 44 -7.67 -6.51 -5.51
N HIS A 45 -7.79 -7.81 -5.45
CA HIS A 45 -6.68 -8.71 -5.20
C HIS A 45 -5.66 -8.84 -6.36
N GLN A 46 -5.94 -8.27 -7.51
CA GLN A 46 -5.03 -8.30 -8.66
C GLN A 46 -4.19 -7.02 -8.76
N ARG A 47 -4.46 -6.04 -7.91
CA ARG A 47 -3.79 -4.73 -7.94
C ARG A 47 -2.27 -4.86 -7.79
N SER A 48 -1.79 -5.68 -6.85
CA SER A 48 -0.36 -5.91 -6.64
C SER A 48 0.36 -6.45 -7.88
N ASN A 49 -0.29 -7.31 -8.66
CA ASN A 49 0.25 -7.85 -9.91
C ASN A 49 0.31 -6.81 -11.04
N ARG A 50 -0.63 -5.85 -11.06
CA ARG A 50 -0.70 -4.81 -12.11
C ARG A 50 0.19 -3.62 -11.82
N ILE A 51 0.26 -3.17 -10.58
CA ILE A 51 0.93 -1.91 -10.20
C ILE A 51 2.05 -2.09 -9.16
N GLY A 52 2.36 -3.33 -8.76
CA GLY A 52 3.46 -3.65 -7.85
C GLY A 52 3.20 -3.38 -6.37
N PHE A 53 2.01 -2.91 -6.00
CA PHE A 53 1.61 -2.65 -4.62
C PHE A 53 0.12 -2.99 -4.40
N PRO A 54 -0.26 -3.58 -3.25
CA PRO A 54 -1.64 -3.94 -2.96
C PRO A 54 -2.54 -2.71 -2.79
N GLU A 55 -3.82 -2.95 -2.61
CA GLU A 55 -4.80 -1.90 -2.31
C GLU A 55 -4.47 -1.23 -0.98
N VAL A 56 -4.52 0.11 -0.97
CA VAL A 56 -4.41 0.93 0.24
C VAL A 56 -5.81 1.18 0.79
N VAL A 57 -6.00 0.88 2.06
CA VAL A 57 -7.30 1.07 2.72
C VAL A 57 -7.45 2.54 3.12
N TYR A 58 -8.48 3.20 2.59
CA TYR A 58 -8.84 4.56 3.02
C TYR A 58 -9.82 4.46 4.20
N GLY A 59 -9.37 4.83 5.39
CA GLY A 59 -10.10 4.59 6.64
C GLY A 59 -11.15 5.63 7.02
N LEU A 60 -11.13 6.84 6.41
CA LEU A 60 -11.91 8.00 6.87
C LEU A 60 -13.43 7.74 6.99
N SER A 61 -14.00 7.00 6.06
CA SER A 61 -15.44 6.72 6.02
C SER A 61 -15.83 5.31 6.50
N LYS A 62 -14.90 4.59 7.09
CA LYS A 62 -15.10 3.22 7.58
C LYS A 62 -15.12 3.18 9.10
N THR A 63 -15.91 2.27 9.65
CA THR A 63 -15.84 1.99 11.08
C THR A 63 -14.49 1.35 11.44
N PRO A 64 -14.01 1.47 12.68
CA PRO A 64 -12.77 0.81 13.11
C PRO A 64 -12.77 -0.70 12.85
N LYS A 65 -13.93 -1.36 13.02
CA LYS A 65 -14.10 -2.79 12.75
C LYS A 65 -13.95 -3.12 11.27
N GLN A 66 -14.64 -2.39 10.38
CA GLN A 66 -14.52 -2.56 8.93
C GLN A 66 -13.08 -2.34 8.45
N THR A 67 -12.43 -1.29 8.96
CA THR A 67 -11.04 -0.99 8.64
C THR A 67 -10.11 -2.14 9.02
N ALA A 68 -10.26 -2.68 10.23
CA ALA A 68 -9.44 -3.80 10.71
C ALA A 68 -9.68 -5.08 9.89
N GLU A 69 -10.93 -5.41 9.58
CA GLU A 69 -11.28 -6.62 8.78
C GLU A 69 -10.70 -6.54 7.36
N ILE A 70 -10.82 -5.39 6.69
CA ILE A 70 -10.25 -5.18 5.36
C ILE A 70 -8.73 -5.31 5.41
N ALA A 71 -8.10 -4.60 6.36
CA ALA A 71 -6.66 -4.58 6.52
C ALA A 71 -6.08 -5.97 6.81
N GLU A 72 -6.72 -6.75 7.67
CA GLU A 72 -6.36 -8.13 7.99
C GLU A 72 -6.35 -9.01 6.73
N ARG A 73 -7.39 -8.95 5.91
CA ARG A 73 -7.50 -9.77 4.69
C ARG A 73 -6.43 -9.40 3.66
N ILE A 74 -6.18 -8.11 3.46
CA ILE A 74 -5.10 -7.66 2.59
C ILE A 74 -3.76 -8.16 3.11
N TYR A 75 -3.48 -7.99 4.41
CA TYR A 75 -2.23 -8.42 5.01
C TYR A 75 -2.01 -9.94 4.96
N ALA A 76 -3.05 -10.73 5.23
CA ALA A 76 -2.97 -12.18 5.18
C ALA A 76 -2.54 -12.68 3.78
N ARG A 77 -3.00 -12.02 2.73
CA ARG A 77 -2.73 -12.38 1.34
C ARG A 77 -1.41 -11.79 0.82
N GLU A 78 -1.23 -10.49 1.00
CA GLU A 78 -0.15 -9.73 0.35
C GLU A 78 1.12 -9.63 1.20
N GLY A 79 1.00 -9.90 2.49
CA GLY A 79 2.10 -9.75 3.45
C GLY A 79 2.47 -8.30 3.78
N VAL A 80 1.73 -7.36 3.23
CA VAL A 80 1.84 -5.92 3.53
C VAL A 80 0.47 -5.29 3.49
N VAL A 81 0.25 -4.31 4.34
CA VAL A 81 -0.97 -3.49 4.36
C VAL A 81 -0.63 -2.07 4.76
N LEU A 82 -1.33 -1.13 4.14
CA LEU A 82 -1.35 0.28 4.52
C LEU A 82 -2.80 0.74 4.64
N VAL A 83 -3.11 1.38 5.75
CA VAL A 83 -4.39 2.05 5.99
C VAL A 83 -4.10 3.51 6.25
N THR A 84 -4.65 4.41 5.44
CA THR A 84 -4.52 5.84 5.62
C THR A 84 -5.77 6.46 6.23
N LYS A 85 -5.67 7.64 6.83
CA LYS A 85 -6.77 8.35 7.50
C LYS A 85 -7.53 7.43 8.47
N SER A 86 -6.79 6.71 9.28
CA SER A 86 -7.31 5.72 10.21
C SER A 86 -7.42 6.25 11.64
N SER A 87 -7.74 5.36 12.57
CA SER A 87 -7.85 5.66 13.99
C SER A 87 -7.04 4.70 14.85
N ARG A 88 -6.66 5.16 16.06
CA ARG A 88 -6.01 4.30 17.06
C ARG A 88 -6.89 3.10 17.45
N GLU A 89 -8.20 3.24 17.37
CA GLU A 89 -9.13 2.16 17.67
C GLU A 89 -9.06 1.06 16.60
N ALA A 90 -9.06 1.43 15.32
CA ALA A 90 -8.85 0.48 14.23
C ALA A 90 -7.52 -0.27 14.35
N SER A 91 -6.45 0.46 14.72
CA SER A 91 -5.13 -0.15 14.98
C SER A 91 -5.18 -1.17 16.12
N LYS A 92 -5.84 -0.85 17.23
CA LYS A 92 -6.00 -1.79 18.36
C LYS A 92 -6.77 -3.05 17.96
N LEU A 93 -7.79 -2.91 17.11
CA LEU A 93 -8.55 -4.04 16.60
C LEU A 93 -7.70 -4.90 15.65
N LEU A 94 -7.01 -4.29 14.70
CA LEU A 94 -6.14 -5.01 13.76
C LEU A 94 -5.02 -5.77 14.47
N ARG A 95 -4.42 -5.19 15.51
CA ARG A 95 -3.34 -5.85 16.26
C ARG A 95 -3.75 -7.12 16.99
N ARG A 96 -5.02 -7.42 17.11
CA ARG A 96 -5.50 -8.69 17.68
C ARG A 96 -5.23 -9.88 16.74
N THR A 97 -5.24 -9.64 15.43
CA THR A 97 -5.03 -10.64 14.38
C THR A 97 -3.71 -10.43 13.63
N VAL A 98 -3.20 -9.20 13.62
CA VAL A 98 -1.91 -8.79 13.04
C VAL A 98 -1.08 -8.09 14.12
N PRO A 99 -0.41 -8.85 15.03
CA PRO A 99 0.30 -8.27 16.18
C PRO A 99 1.40 -7.27 15.79
N GLU A 100 2.02 -7.45 14.64
CA GLU A 100 3.06 -6.58 14.08
C GLU A 100 2.53 -5.27 13.47
N ALA A 101 1.22 -5.04 13.42
CA ALA A 101 0.66 -3.80 12.91
C ALA A 101 1.10 -2.60 13.77
N ILE A 102 1.60 -1.58 13.10
CA ILE A 102 2.14 -0.35 13.68
C ILE A 102 1.14 0.77 13.43
N TRP A 103 0.87 1.55 14.47
CA TRP A 103 0.15 2.81 14.38
C TRP A 103 1.14 3.96 14.25
N GLU A 104 1.03 4.71 13.16
CA GLU A 104 1.82 5.92 12.92
C GLU A 104 0.95 7.14 13.24
N ASP A 105 1.23 7.74 14.40
CA ASP A 105 0.36 8.75 14.99
C ASP A 105 0.25 10.02 14.14
N GLU A 106 1.38 10.52 13.68
CA GLU A 106 1.42 11.75 12.89
C GLU A 106 0.80 11.57 11.51
N ALA A 107 1.02 10.44 10.85
CA ALA A 107 0.41 10.12 9.56
C ALA A 107 -1.05 9.67 9.68
N GLN A 108 -1.54 9.39 10.89
CA GLN A 108 -2.84 8.76 11.13
C GLN A 108 -3.03 7.51 10.29
N ALA A 109 -2.00 6.68 10.24
CA ALA A 109 -1.93 5.50 9.40
C ALA A 109 -1.66 4.23 10.22
N ILE A 110 -2.13 3.09 9.70
CA ILE A 110 -1.76 1.77 10.21
C ILE A 110 -1.03 1.04 9.10
N TRP A 111 0.05 0.37 9.44
CA TRP A 111 0.77 -0.44 8.47
C TRP A 111 1.36 -1.71 9.11
N ALA A 112 1.56 -2.72 8.29
CA ALA A 112 2.34 -3.91 8.61
C ALA A 112 3.02 -4.42 7.34
N ASP A 113 4.23 -4.94 7.45
CA ASP A 113 4.99 -5.49 6.33
C ASP A 113 5.87 -6.66 6.79
N LYS A 114 5.52 -7.89 6.36
CA LYS A 114 6.32 -9.10 6.58
C LYS A 114 7.15 -9.52 5.38
N ARG A 115 7.12 -8.74 4.30
CA ARG A 115 7.90 -9.05 3.10
C ARG A 115 9.40 -8.95 3.41
N LYS A 116 10.21 -9.72 2.70
CA LYS A 116 11.66 -9.59 2.79
C LYS A 116 12.06 -8.17 2.38
N LYS A 117 12.80 -7.48 3.26
CA LYS A 117 13.32 -6.14 2.97
C LYS A 117 14.19 -6.19 1.71
N LYS A 118 13.82 -5.41 0.71
CA LYS A 118 14.61 -5.15 -0.49
C LYS A 118 15.44 -3.89 -0.27
N HIS A 119 16.53 -3.72 -1.04
CA HIS A 119 17.18 -2.43 -1.11
C HIS A 119 16.18 -1.37 -1.56
N LEU A 120 16.07 -0.29 -0.80
CA LEU A 120 15.20 0.83 -1.13
C LEU A 120 15.78 1.60 -2.31
N ILE A 121 14.92 2.02 -3.22
CA ILE A 121 15.30 2.80 -4.40
C ILE A 121 15.39 4.27 -4.00
N PRO A 122 16.57 4.92 -4.05
CA PRO A 122 16.72 6.31 -3.65
C PRO A 122 16.19 7.27 -4.72
N GLY A 123 15.88 8.49 -4.29
CA GLY A 123 15.58 9.60 -5.18
C GLY A 123 14.20 10.21 -5.01
N ILE A 124 13.50 9.94 -3.91
CA ILE A 124 12.26 10.65 -3.55
C ILE A 124 12.55 11.67 -2.45
N ALA A 125 12.09 12.89 -2.65
CA ALA A 125 12.01 13.91 -1.61
C ALA A 125 10.54 14.27 -1.36
N VAL A 126 10.11 14.26 -0.09
CA VAL A 126 8.83 14.82 0.35
C VAL A 126 9.11 16.14 1.03
N VAL A 127 8.46 17.20 0.58
CA VAL A 127 8.71 18.59 1.01
C VAL A 127 7.45 19.15 1.66
N ALA A 128 7.54 19.61 2.88
CA ALA A 128 6.42 20.21 3.62
C ALA A 128 6.76 21.65 4.04
N ALA A 129 5.81 22.55 3.83
CA ALA A 129 6.01 23.96 4.13
C ALA A 129 5.98 24.24 5.63
N GLY A 130 5.04 23.65 6.37
CA GLY A 130 4.84 23.92 7.79
C GLY A 130 4.43 22.68 8.59
N THR A 131 4.23 22.88 9.90
CA THR A 131 3.87 21.80 10.82
C THR A 131 2.47 21.25 10.58
N SER A 132 1.56 22.04 10.01
CA SER A 132 0.21 21.60 9.61
C SER A 132 0.22 20.56 8.50
N ASP A 133 1.28 20.55 7.70
CA ASP A 133 1.41 19.70 6.51
C ASP A 133 2.07 18.36 6.86
N LEU A 134 2.68 18.25 8.05
CA LEU A 134 3.40 17.06 8.50
C LEU A 134 2.58 15.78 8.44
N PRO A 135 1.28 15.74 8.80
CA PRO A 135 0.51 14.51 8.72
C PRO A 135 0.41 13.97 7.30
N ILE A 136 0.23 14.85 6.30
CA ILE A 136 0.14 14.47 4.89
C ILE A 136 1.52 14.10 4.36
N ALA A 137 2.55 14.87 4.70
CA ALA A 137 3.92 14.58 4.33
C ALA A 137 4.38 13.21 4.86
N LYS A 138 4.07 12.89 6.12
CA LYS A 138 4.41 11.59 6.71
C LYS A 138 3.61 10.43 6.13
N GLU A 139 2.34 10.65 5.75
CA GLU A 139 1.57 9.66 4.99
C GLU A 139 2.23 9.38 3.63
N ALA A 140 2.69 10.41 2.93
CA ALA A 140 3.41 10.26 1.66
C ALA A 140 4.74 9.51 1.82
N VAL A 141 5.52 9.85 2.86
CA VAL A 141 6.78 9.15 3.20
C VAL A 141 6.52 7.67 3.47
N LEU A 142 5.56 7.37 4.34
CA LEU A 142 5.21 5.99 4.71
C LEU A 142 4.77 5.20 3.48
N THR A 143 3.91 5.78 2.64
CA THR A 143 3.42 5.15 1.42
C THR A 143 4.57 4.81 0.47
N ALA A 144 5.44 5.76 0.16
CA ALA A 144 6.56 5.55 -0.74
C ALA A 144 7.58 4.56 -0.16
N THR A 145 7.80 4.58 1.16
CA THR A 145 8.70 3.62 1.84
C THR A 145 8.17 2.19 1.72
N LEU A 146 6.88 1.98 1.94
CA LEU A 146 6.24 0.66 1.78
C LEU A 146 6.25 0.19 0.32
N MET A 147 6.25 1.13 -0.64
CA MET A 147 6.43 0.85 -2.07
C MET A 147 7.88 0.52 -2.44
N GLY A 148 8.81 0.58 -1.50
CA GLY A 148 10.22 0.20 -1.70
C GLY A 148 11.14 1.35 -2.05
N CYS A 149 10.74 2.59 -1.76
CA CYS A 149 11.55 3.78 -2.01
C CYS A 149 12.27 4.25 -0.73
N ASP A 150 13.48 4.77 -0.90
CA ASP A 150 14.17 5.56 0.12
C ASP A 150 13.73 7.01 -0.04
N VAL A 151 13.20 7.59 1.05
CA VAL A 151 12.51 8.87 1.01
C VAL A 151 13.18 9.86 1.96
N ASN A 152 13.59 11.00 1.42
CA ASN A 152 14.08 12.14 2.21
C ASN A 152 12.90 13.07 2.53
N LEU A 153 12.64 13.30 3.81
CA LEU A 153 11.62 14.26 4.28
C LEU A 153 12.27 15.60 4.63
N ILE A 154 11.86 16.64 3.91
CA ILE A 154 12.31 18.01 4.12
C ILE A 154 11.14 18.85 4.64
N THR A 155 11.27 19.36 5.86
CA THR A 155 10.20 20.09 6.54
C THR A 155 10.58 21.53 6.80
N ASP A 156 9.59 22.37 7.10
CA ASP A 156 9.76 23.77 7.49
C ASP A 156 10.45 24.66 6.43
N VAL A 157 10.13 24.41 5.15
CA VAL A 157 10.69 25.12 4.00
C VAL A 157 9.65 25.97 3.26
N GLY A 158 8.67 26.47 3.97
CA GLY A 158 7.62 27.33 3.42
C GLY A 158 8.14 28.67 2.91
N VAL A 159 7.33 29.32 2.06
CA VAL A 159 7.66 30.59 1.40
C VAL A 159 8.02 31.76 2.34
N ALA A 160 7.55 31.71 3.59
CA ALA A 160 7.88 32.68 4.60
C ALA A 160 9.37 32.68 5.01
N GLY A 161 10.12 31.63 4.64
CA GLY A 161 11.53 31.47 4.95
C GLY A 161 12.32 30.85 3.80
N LEU A 162 12.38 31.53 2.64
CA LEU A 162 13.09 31.05 1.43
C LEU A 162 14.54 30.65 1.67
N HIS A 163 15.23 31.25 2.64
CA HIS A 163 16.58 30.87 3.03
C HIS A 163 16.64 29.42 3.54
N ARG A 164 15.59 28.91 4.18
CA ARG A 164 15.51 27.51 4.64
C ARG A 164 15.42 26.56 3.48
N LEU A 165 14.59 26.87 2.47
CA LEU A 165 14.52 26.11 1.23
C LEU A 165 15.86 26.14 0.48
N SER A 166 16.49 27.35 0.37
CA SER A 166 17.79 27.49 -0.30
C SER A 166 18.89 26.65 0.35
N SER A 167 18.88 26.51 1.68
CA SER A 167 19.86 25.67 2.40
C SER A 167 19.71 24.18 2.13
N ARG A 168 18.54 23.75 1.65
CA ARG A 168 18.24 22.34 1.34
C ARG A 168 18.26 22.02 -0.17
N MET A 169 18.64 22.98 -1.01
CA MET A 169 18.65 22.81 -2.48
C MET A 169 19.48 21.61 -2.94
N ASN A 170 20.60 21.31 -2.28
CA ASN A 170 21.42 20.16 -2.63
C ASN A 170 20.64 18.84 -2.48
N GLU A 171 19.81 18.71 -1.47
CA GLU A 171 18.98 17.51 -1.26
C GLU A 171 17.90 17.38 -2.34
N LEU A 172 17.29 18.51 -2.72
CA LEU A 172 16.29 18.56 -3.78
C LEU A 172 16.87 18.24 -5.16
N ASN A 173 18.07 18.72 -5.44
CA ASN A 173 18.74 18.49 -6.73
C ASN A 173 19.11 17.01 -6.96
N HIS A 174 19.24 16.22 -5.91
CA HIS A 174 19.48 14.78 -6.00
C HIS A 174 18.20 13.94 -6.11
N ALA A 175 17.04 14.56 -5.89
CA ALA A 175 15.78 13.88 -6.01
C ALA A 175 15.36 13.68 -7.47
N LYS A 176 14.89 12.48 -7.79
CA LYS A 176 14.27 12.14 -9.09
C LYS A 176 12.79 12.51 -9.12
N VAL A 177 12.16 12.46 -7.94
CA VAL A 177 10.75 12.81 -7.73
C VAL A 177 10.65 13.68 -6.49
N ILE A 178 9.93 14.78 -6.59
CA ILE A 178 9.65 15.68 -5.48
C ILE A 178 8.13 15.69 -5.26
N ILE A 179 7.71 15.37 -4.05
CA ILE A 179 6.33 15.45 -3.59
C ILE A 179 6.23 16.68 -2.68
N VAL A 180 5.40 17.64 -3.03
CA VAL A 180 5.22 18.88 -2.25
C VAL A 180 3.85 18.85 -1.58
N VAL A 181 3.85 19.18 -0.29
CA VAL A 181 2.66 19.20 0.57
C VAL A 181 2.49 20.58 1.20
#